data_42170abefc3a185760eadf4d2139002c
#
_entry.id   42170abefc3a185760eadf4d2139002c
#
_cell.length_a   1.000
_cell.length_b   1.000
_cell.length_c   1.000
_cell.angle_alpha   90.00
_cell.angle_beta   90.00
_cell.angle_gamma   90.00
#
_symmetry.space_group_name_H-M   'P 1'
#
loop_
_entity.id
_entity.type
_entity.pdbx_description
1 polymer ?
#
loop_
_entity_poly.entity_id
_entity_poly.type
_entity_poly.pdbx_seq_one_letter_code
_entity_poly.pdbx_strand_id
1 'polypeptide(L)'
;FVEQSSDNIWQAVCNAVRDAINQSDINPIQVKGLGFDATCSLVVLDKEGKPLTISPSGRSEQNIIVWMDHRAITQAERINALHHRVLDYVGGIISPEMQTPKLLWLKQHMPNTWANAGYYFDLPDFLTWRATGDDTRSLCSTVCKWTYMGHEDKWDASYFRQIGLEDLLEHDAAKIGRYVKTMGEPLGHGLSARAASEMGLIPGTAVSVSIIDAHAGTLGTLGASGVSGEVADFDRRIALIGGTSTGHMAISKEPRFIGGVWGPYYSAVLPEYWLNE
;
A
#
# COMPACT_ATOMS: atom_id res chain seq x y z
N PHE A 1 -14.14 14.49 -3.93
CA PHE A 1 -13.95 13.06 -4.18
C PHE A 1 -13.02 12.88 -5.37
N VAL A 2 -12.04 11.98 -5.24
CA VAL A 2 -11.14 11.58 -6.31
C VAL A 2 -11.19 10.06 -6.40
N GLU A 3 -11.61 9.54 -7.56
CA GLU A 3 -11.96 8.13 -7.74
C GLU A 3 -11.34 7.56 -9.01
N GLN A 4 -10.97 6.28 -8.99
CA GLN A 4 -10.40 5.58 -10.13
C GLN A 4 -10.99 4.16 -10.26
N SER A 5 -10.71 3.52 -11.39
CA SER A 5 -11.07 2.14 -11.69
C SER A 5 -9.84 1.24 -11.62
N SER A 6 -9.90 0.18 -10.81
CA SER A 6 -8.83 -0.81 -10.72
C SER A 6 -8.63 -1.59 -12.01
N ASP A 7 -9.70 -1.85 -12.77
CA ASP A 7 -9.62 -2.53 -14.06
C ASP A 7 -8.90 -1.67 -15.10
N ASN A 8 -9.15 -0.36 -15.11
CA ASN A 8 -8.47 0.56 -16.02
C ASN A 8 -6.97 0.66 -15.69
N ILE A 9 -6.62 0.70 -14.41
CA ILE A 9 -5.21 0.71 -13.98
C ILE A 9 -4.54 -0.60 -14.38
N TRP A 10 -5.17 -1.75 -14.11
CA TRP A 10 -4.61 -3.04 -14.51
C TRP A 10 -4.39 -3.15 -16.02
N GLN A 11 -5.36 -2.70 -16.82
CA GLN A 11 -5.23 -2.68 -18.27
C GLN A 11 -4.06 -1.79 -18.73
N ALA A 12 -3.89 -0.62 -18.10
CA ALA A 12 -2.77 0.27 -18.41
C ALA A 12 -1.43 -0.37 -18.07
N VAL A 13 -1.32 -1.06 -16.94
CA VAL A 13 -0.13 -1.83 -16.55
C VAL A 13 0.18 -2.91 -17.59
N CYS A 14 -0.81 -3.72 -17.98
CA CYS A 14 -0.62 -4.76 -18.98
C CYS A 14 -0.16 -4.21 -20.33
N ASN A 15 -0.74 -3.10 -20.77
CA ASN A 15 -0.36 -2.44 -22.02
C ASN A 15 1.09 -1.93 -21.95
N ALA A 16 1.46 -1.24 -20.85
CA ALA A 16 2.80 -0.71 -20.66
C ALA A 16 3.88 -1.83 -20.67
N VAL A 17 3.59 -2.97 -20.02
CA VAL A 17 4.50 -4.12 -20.02
C VAL A 17 4.66 -4.70 -21.43
N ARG A 18 3.55 -4.90 -22.16
CA ARG A 18 3.60 -5.39 -23.56
C ARG A 18 4.39 -4.45 -24.45
N ASP A 19 4.13 -3.14 -24.34
CA ASP A 19 4.83 -2.14 -25.15
C ASP A 19 6.32 -2.13 -24.85
N ALA A 20 6.71 -2.23 -23.58
CA ALA A 20 8.11 -2.31 -23.18
C ALA A 20 8.80 -3.56 -23.76
N ILE A 21 8.16 -4.73 -23.69
CA ILE A 21 8.68 -5.98 -24.28
C ILE A 21 8.80 -5.83 -25.80
N ASN A 22 7.77 -5.32 -26.47
CA ASN A 22 7.78 -5.17 -27.92
C ASN A 22 8.86 -4.17 -28.43
N GLN A 23 9.24 -3.18 -27.61
CA GLN A 23 10.24 -2.18 -27.95
C GLN A 23 11.66 -2.58 -27.58
N SER A 24 11.85 -3.62 -26.75
CA SER A 24 13.14 -3.94 -26.14
C SER A 24 13.94 -5.05 -26.84
N ASP A 25 13.42 -5.68 -27.87
CA ASP A 25 14.00 -6.84 -28.57
C ASP A 25 14.35 -8.03 -27.64
N ILE A 26 13.85 -8.05 -26.37
CA ILE A 26 14.09 -9.14 -25.42
C ILE A 26 13.01 -10.23 -25.56
N ASN A 27 13.42 -11.47 -25.36
CA ASN A 27 12.46 -12.56 -25.24
C ASN A 27 11.81 -12.52 -23.85
N PRO A 28 10.47 -12.64 -23.72
CA PRO A 28 9.78 -12.66 -22.41
C PRO A 28 10.38 -13.65 -21.38
N ILE A 29 11.01 -14.74 -21.82
CA ILE A 29 11.70 -15.71 -20.93
C ILE A 29 12.92 -15.12 -20.21
N GLN A 30 13.44 -14.01 -20.70
CA GLN A 30 14.58 -13.29 -20.09
C GLN A 30 14.14 -12.40 -18.93
N VAL A 31 12.83 -12.08 -18.82
CA VAL A 31 12.28 -11.37 -17.67
C VAL A 31 12.29 -12.30 -16.46
N LYS A 32 13.08 -11.97 -15.45
CA LYS A 32 13.29 -12.83 -14.28
C LYS A 32 12.37 -12.49 -13.11
N GLY A 33 11.85 -11.29 -13.06
CA GLY A 33 10.94 -10.87 -11.99
C GLY A 33 10.26 -9.54 -12.28
N LEU A 34 9.20 -9.30 -11.53
CA LEU A 34 8.41 -8.08 -11.52
C LEU A 34 8.31 -7.56 -10.08
N GLY A 35 8.35 -6.25 -9.93
CA GLY A 35 7.96 -5.54 -8.73
C GLY A 35 6.94 -4.47 -9.08
N PHE A 36 6.01 -4.22 -8.18
CA PHE A 36 5.02 -3.15 -8.34
C PHE A 36 5.25 -2.08 -7.29
N ASP A 37 5.21 -0.84 -7.71
CA ASP A 37 4.97 0.29 -6.85
C ASP A 37 3.73 1.08 -7.33
N ALA A 38 3.08 1.76 -6.42
CA ALA A 38 1.96 2.64 -6.72
C ALA A 38 1.69 3.58 -5.54
N THR A 39 0.84 4.60 -5.80
CA THR A 39 0.26 5.42 -4.74
C THR A 39 -0.57 4.59 -3.78
N CYS A 40 -0.62 4.99 -2.51
CA CYS A 40 -1.40 4.33 -1.45
C CYS A 40 -2.91 4.63 -1.57
N SER A 41 -3.52 4.23 -2.68
CA SER A 41 -4.95 4.40 -2.93
C SER A 41 -5.75 3.17 -2.48
N LEU A 42 -6.92 3.38 -1.83
CA LEU A 42 -7.76 2.29 -1.32
C LEU A 42 -8.57 1.64 -2.43
N VAL A 43 -8.35 0.36 -2.69
CA VAL A 43 -9.10 -0.47 -3.65
C VAL A 43 -10.11 -1.33 -2.91
N VAL A 44 -11.35 -1.37 -3.39
CA VAL A 44 -12.45 -2.15 -2.79
C VAL A 44 -12.97 -3.17 -3.78
N LEU A 45 -12.99 -4.45 -3.37
CA LEU A 45 -13.48 -5.58 -4.15
C LEU A 45 -14.51 -6.39 -3.37
N ASP A 46 -15.39 -7.10 -4.09
CA ASP A 46 -16.28 -8.08 -3.50
C ASP A 46 -15.55 -9.39 -3.14
N LYS A 47 -16.30 -10.39 -2.66
CA LYS A 47 -15.76 -11.71 -2.27
C LYS A 47 -15.24 -12.52 -3.46
N GLU A 48 -15.71 -12.24 -4.67
CA GLU A 48 -15.28 -12.85 -5.92
C GLU A 48 -14.11 -12.07 -6.56
N GLY A 49 -13.64 -11.00 -5.92
CA GLY A 49 -12.54 -10.15 -6.42
C GLY A 49 -12.96 -9.18 -7.54
N LYS A 50 -14.26 -8.88 -7.66
CA LYS A 50 -14.78 -7.90 -8.62
C LYS A 50 -14.84 -6.50 -7.99
N PRO A 51 -14.68 -5.44 -8.80
CA PRO A 51 -14.83 -4.08 -8.31
C PRO A 51 -16.16 -3.82 -7.60
N LEU A 52 -16.10 -3.20 -6.42
CA LEU A 52 -17.27 -2.67 -5.71
C LEU A 52 -17.21 -1.16 -5.69
N THR A 53 -18.29 -0.52 -6.12
CA THR A 53 -18.35 0.95 -6.17
C THR A 53 -18.13 1.60 -4.82
N ILE A 54 -17.30 2.63 -4.82
CA ILE A 54 -17.09 3.55 -3.69
C ILE A 54 -17.63 4.95 -4.00
N SER A 55 -18.28 5.09 -5.15
CA SER A 55 -18.80 6.37 -5.63
C SER A 55 -20.21 6.62 -5.12
N PRO A 56 -20.45 7.71 -4.37
CA PRO A 56 -21.80 8.13 -4.00
C PRO A 56 -22.70 8.40 -5.21
N SER A 57 -22.11 8.65 -6.39
CA SER A 57 -22.85 8.82 -7.66
C SER A 57 -23.32 7.50 -8.28
N GLY A 58 -22.96 6.34 -7.70
CA GLY A 58 -23.35 5.02 -8.16
C GLY A 58 -22.60 4.51 -9.39
N ARG A 59 -21.48 5.12 -9.75
CA ARG A 59 -20.62 4.63 -10.86
C ARG A 59 -19.99 3.30 -10.47
N SER A 60 -20.42 2.22 -11.10
CA SER A 60 -20.04 0.85 -10.76
C SER A 60 -18.55 0.55 -10.96
N GLU A 61 -17.92 1.22 -11.92
CA GLU A 61 -16.51 1.07 -12.26
C GLU A 61 -15.56 1.79 -11.30
N GLN A 62 -16.06 2.76 -10.51
CA GLN A 62 -15.25 3.52 -9.56
C GLN A 62 -15.14 2.75 -8.23
N ASN A 63 -14.04 2.06 -8.05
CA ASN A 63 -13.78 1.22 -6.86
C ASN A 63 -12.48 1.56 -6.13
N ILE A 64 -11.86 2.69 -6.48
CA ILE A 64 -10.64 3.20 -5.82
C ILE A 64 -10.90 4.58 -5.24
N ILE A 65 -10.65 4.74 -3.94
CA ILE A 65 -10.49 6.05 -3.30
C ILE A 65 -9.03 6.45 -3.42
N VAL A 66 -8.74 7.48 -4.21
CA VAL A 66 -7.37 7.93 -4.47
C VAL A 66 -6.70 8.41 -3.18
N TRP A 67 -5.38 8.26 -3.06
CA TRP A 67 -4.62 8.61 -1.86
C TRP A 67 -4.91 10.02 -1.35
N MET A 68 -4.95 11.02 -2.24
CA MET A 68 -5.21 12.44 -1.94
C MET A 68 -6.69 12.80 -1.72
N ASP A 69 -7.60 11.82 -1.67
CA ASP A 69 -9.02 12.07 -1.42
C ASP A 69 -9.27 12.38 0.06
N HIS A 70 -9.84 13.52 0.33
CA HIS A 70 -10.07 14.02 1.69
C HIS A 70 -11.50 13.80 2.19
N ARG A 71 -12.28 12.87 1.60
CA ARG A 71 -13.67 12.58 2.04
C ARG A 71 -13.79 12.19 3.51
N ALA A 72 -12.71 11.68 4.11
CA ALA A 72 -12.69 11.13 5.47
C ALA A 72 -12.14 12.11 6.54
N ILE A 73 -12.19 13.43 6.32
CA ILE A 73 -11.68 14.43 7.28
C ILE A 73 -12.36 14.27 8.64
N THR A 74 -13.71 14.22 8.69
CA THR A 74 -14.46 14.07 9.95
C THR A 74 -14.12 12.76 10.68
N GLN A 75 -13.87 11.68 9.92
CA GLN A 75 -13.47 10.39 10.50
C GLN A 75 -12.05 10.47 11.10
N ALA A 76 -11.13 11.15 10.41
CA ALA A 76 -9.78 11.36 10.92
C ALA A 76 -9.80 12.22 12.20
N GLU A 77 -10.55 13.30 12.23
CA GLU A 77 -10.74 14.14 13.43
C GLU A 77 -11.29 13.33 14.62
N ARG A 78 -12.31 12.49 14.37
CA ARG A 78 -12.87 11.59 15.38
C ARG A 78 -11.85 10.60 15.92
N ILE A 79 -11.05 10.00 15.04
CA ILE A 79 -9.98 9.05 15.42
C ILE A 79 -8.91 9.76 16.24
N ASN A 80 -8.49 10.96 15.83
CA ASN A 80 -7.48 11.74 16.52
C ASN A 80 -7.90 12.13 17.95
N ALA A 81 -9.18 12.40 18.16
CA ALA A 81 -9.72 12.73 19.49
C ALA A 81 -9.63 11.55 20.50
N LEU A 82 -9.38 10.34 20.05
CA LEU A 82 -9.22 9.17 20.92
C LEU A 82 -7.83 9.08 21.57
N HIS A 83 -6.82 9.77 21.03
CA HIS A 83 -5.44 9.76 21.52
C HIS A 83 -4.91 8.33 21.77
N HIS A 84 -5.26 7.38 20.88
CA HIS A 84 -4.84 6.00 21.02
C HIS A 84 -3.35 5.84 20.71
N ARG A 85 -2.63 4.96 21.42
CA ARG A 85 -1.18 4.73 21.27
C ARG A 85 -0.71 4.44 19.82
N VAL A 86 -1.58 3.84 19.01
CA VAL A 86 -1.30 3.56 17.58
C VAL A 86 -1.00 4.85 16.81
N LEU A 87 -1.59 5.99 17.23
CA LEU A 87 -1.36 7.28 16.59
C LEU A 87 0.08 7.79 16.77
N ASP A 88 0.78 7.35 17.82
CA ASP A 88 2.18 7.70 18.03
C ASP A 88 3.04 7.27 16.83
N TYR A 89 2.66 6.16 16.17
CA TYR A 89 3.35 5.61 15.00
C TYR A 89 2.93 6.22 13.65
N VAL A 90 2.05 7.22 13.67
CA VAL A 90 1.67 8.01 12.49
C VAL A 90 1.88 9.51 12.72
N GLY A 91 2.83 9.85 13.59
CA GLY A 91 3.18 11.24 13.91
C GLY A 91 2.25 11.93 14.92
N GLY A 92 1.47 11.15 15.67
CA GLY A 92 0.51 11.62 16.68
C GLY A 92 -0.87 11.98 16.14
N ILE A 93 -1.00 12.18 14.82
CA ILE A 93 -2.24 12.60 14.16
C ILE A 93 -2.41 11.82 12.86
N ILE A 94 -3.50 11.03 12.77
CA ILE A 94 -3.83 10.32 11.52
C ILE A 94 -4.40 11.28 10.49
N SER A 95 -3.93 11.16 9.24
CA SER A 95 -4.40 11.93 8.10
C SER A 95 -5.69 11.32 7.49
N PRO A 96 -6.61 12.13 6.94
CA PRO A 96 -7.72 11.61 6.13
C PRO A 96 -7.29 10.85 4.88
N GLU A 97 -6.03 10.97 4.48
CA GLU A 97 -5.43 10.22 3.37
C GLU A 97 -5.13 8.77 3.71
N MET A 98 -5.04 8.42 5.01
CA MET A 98 -4.80 7.05 5.46
C MET A 98 -6.06 6.19 5.38
N GLN A 99 -5.87 4.86 5.46
CA GLN A 99 -6.93 3.92 5.11
C GLN A 99 -7.98 3.76 6.21
N THR A 100 -7.60 3.78 7.49
CA THR A 100 -8.59 3.59 8.57
C THR A 100 -9.67 4.70 8.62
N PRO A 101 -9.36 5.99 8.41
CA PRO A 101 -10.40 7.00 8.22
C PRO A 101 -11.28 6.75 6.99
N LYS A 102 -10.72 6.36 5.84
CA LYS A 102 -11.47 6.05 4.62
C LYS A 102 -12.38 4.83 4.79
N LEU A 103 -11.92 3.80 5.48
CA LEU A 103 -12.72 2.62 5.81
C LEU A 103 -13.88 2.97 6.75
N LEU A 104 -13.64 3.82 7.76
CA LEU A 104 -14.70 4.30 8.64
C LEU A 104 -15.73 5.13 7.86
N TRP A 105 -15.28 5.96 6.91
CA TRP A 105 -16.17 6.69 6.01
C TRP A 105 -17.02 5.73 5.17
N LEU A 106 -16.43 4.70 4.57
CA LEU A 106 -17.15 3.68 3.79
C LEU A 106 -18.22 2.97 4.62
N LYS A 107 -17.87 2.53 5.82
CA LYS A 107 -18.81 1.88 6.75
C LYS A 107 -20.04 2.76 7.04
N GLN A 108 -19.82 4.07 7.19
CA GLN A 108 -20.87 5.03 7.55
C GLN A 108 -21.73 5.47 6.36
N HIS A 109 -21.14 5.64 5.17
CA HIS A 109 -21.80 6.28 4.02
C HIS A 109 -22.15 5.32 2.91
N MET A 110 -21.51 4.13 2.86
CA MET A 110 -21.68 3.14 1.81
C MET A 110 -21.99 1.74 2.42
N PRO A 111 -23.06 1.59 3.22
CA PRO A 111 -23.33 0.34 3.98
C PRO A 111 -23.46 -0.88 3.08
N ASN A 112 -24.01 -0.73 1.87
CA ASN A 112 -24.14 -1.84 0.92
C ASN A 112 -22.77 -2.29 0.40
N THR A 113 -21.89 -1.36 0.06
CA THR A 113 -20.49 -1.65 -0.33
C THR A 113 -19.76 -2.31 0.82
N TRP A 114 -19.89 -1.78 2.04
CA TRP A 114 -19.28 -2.36 3.24
C TRP A 114 -19.69 -3.80 3.49
N ALA A 115 -20.99 -4.10 3.40
CA ALA A 115 -21.54 -5.44 3.64
C ALA A 115 -21.08 -6.48 2.60
N ASN A 116 -20.89 -6.06 1.35
CA ASN A 116 -20.48 -6.94 0.26
C ASN A 116 -18.98 -7.00 0.02
N ALA A 117 -18.18 -6.13 0.65
CA ALA A 117 -16.74 -6.13 0.50
C ALA A 117 -16.10 -7.42 1.03
N GLY A 118 -15.32 -8.04 0.15
CA GLY A 118 -14.46 -9.19 0.47
C GLY A 118 -13.02 -8.77 0.72
N TYR A 119 -12.54 -7.75 0.00
CA TYR A 119 -11.16 -7.30 0.09
C TYR A 119 -11.07 -5.78 0.08
N TYR A 120 -10.18 -5.29 0.92
CA TYR A 120 -9.65 -3.94 0.91
C TYR A 120 -8.15 -4.01 0.70
N PHE A 121 -7.64 -3.38 -0.36
CA PHE A 121 -6.22 -3.36 -0.69
C PHE A 121 -5.69 -1.94 -0.72
N ASP A 122 -4.40 -1.76 -0.45
CA ASP A 122 -3.68 -0.67 -1.08
C ASP A 122 -3.47 -0.98 -2.56
N LEU A 123 -3.38 0.03 -3.41
CA LEU A 123 -3.24 -0.16 -4.85
C LEU A 123 -2.00 -1.01 -5.23
N PRO A 124 -0.80 -0.82 -4.64
CA PRO A 124 0.34 -1.69 -4.93
C PRO A 124 0.06 -3.16 -4.54
N ASP A 125 -0.62 -3.40 -3.40
CA ASP A 125 -1.01 -4.76 -2.98
C ASP A 125 -2.11 -5.36 -3.89
N PHE A 126 -3.02 -4.55 -4.40
CA PHE A 126 -3.98 -4.98 -5.42
C PHE A 126 -3.26 -5.44 -6.69
N LEU A 127 -2.23 -4.73 -7.14
CA LEU A 127 -1.48 -5.10 -8.34
C LEU A 127 -0.76 -6.43 -8.17
N THR A 128 -0.14 -6.70 -7.02
CA THR A 128 0.49 -7.98 -6.73
C THR A 128 -0.54 -9.11 -6.63
N TRP A 129 -1.67 -8.88 -5.94
CA TRP A 129 -2.76 -9.85 -5.89
C TRP A 129 -3.32 -10.17 -7.28
N ARG A 130 -3.54 -9.15 -8.09
CA ARG A 130 -4.07 -9.32 -9.45
C ARG A 130 -3.10 -10.07 -10.38
N ALA A 131 -1.80 -9.91 -10.13
CA ALA A 131 -0.73 -10.59 -10.86
C ALA A 131 -0.57 -12.07 -10.45
N THR A 132 -0.70 -12.38 -9.16
CA THR A 132 -0.31 -13.68 -8.60
C THR A 132 -1.49 -14.51 -8.08
N GLY A 133 -2.56 -13.87 -7.61
CA GLY A 133 -3.63 -14.47 -6.80
C GLY A 133 -3.29 -14.58 -5.32
N ASP A 134 -2.10 -14.19 -4.88
CA ASP A 134 -1.66 -14.19 -3.48
C ASP A 134 -2.12 -12.90 -2.79
N ASP A 135 -2.87 -13.00 -1.69
CA ASP A 135 -3.45 -11.87 -0.96
C ASP A 135 -2.58 -11.33 0.17
N THR A 136 -1.30 -11.68 0.20
CA THR A 136 -0.31 -11.10 1.11
C THR A 136 -0.20 -9.59 0.91
N ARG A 137 -0.13 -8.86 2.01
CA ARG A 137 0.04 -7.39 2.03
C ARG A 137 1.50 -7.03 2.22
N SER A 138 1.88 -5.89 1.69
CA SER A 138 3.18 -5.28 1.93
C SER A 138 3.27 -4.70 3.34
N LEU A 139 4.34 -5.00 4.06
CA LEU A 139 4.63 -4.34 5.33
C LEU A 139 4.76 -2.83 5.15
N CYS A 140 5.29 -2.36 4.01
CA CYS A 140 5.36 -0.94 3.69
C CYS A 140 3.98 -0.26 3.72
N SER A 141 3.02 -0.74 2.94
CA SER A 141 1.68 -0.14 2.88
C SER A 141 0.94 -0.29 4.21
N THR A 142 1.04 -1.44 4.87
CA THR A 142 0.28 -1.69 6.10
C THR A 142 0.74 -0.85 7.30
N VAL A 143 2.04 -0.66 7.50
CA VAL A 143 2.53 0.21 8.59
C VAL A 143 2.29 1.68 8.31
N CYS A 144 2.44 2.12 7.04
CA CYS A 144 2.33 3.53 6.68
C CYS A 144 0.89 4.03 6.60
N LYS A 145 -0.03 3.21 6.12
CA LYS A 145 -1.38 3.69 5.76
C LYS A 145 -2.52 2.99 6.51
N TRP A 146 -2.26 1.80 7.09
CA TRP A 146 -3.30 0.97 7.72
C TRP A 146 -3.16 0.84 9.23
N THR A 147 -2.18 1.49 9.84
CA THR A 147 -1.94 1.42 11.29
C THR A 147 -1.55 0.02 11.81
N TYR A 148 -0.97 -0.84 10.95
CA TYR A 148 -0.39 -2.11 11.37
C TYR A 148 0.85 -1.85 12.23
N MET A 149 0.95 -2.55 13.36
CA MET A 149 2.08 -2.43 14.28
C MET A 149 3.20 -3.38 13.83
N GLY A 150 3.96 -3.01 12.79
CA GLY A 150 4.94 -3.89 12.16
C GLY A 150 6.03 -4.43 13.09
N HIS A 151 6.42 -3.66 14.10
CA HIS A 151 7.39 -4.09 15.13
C HIS A 151 6.79 -5.06 16.18
N GLU A 152 5.45 -5.14 16.24
CA GLU A 152 4.73 -6.08 17.10
C GLU A 152 4.08 -7.21 16.27
N ASP A 153 4.20 -7.14 14.94
CA ASP A 153 3.64 -8.08 13.96
C ASP A 153 2.13 -8.33 14.19
N LYS A 154 1.35 -7.25 14.36
CA LYS A 154 -0.09 -7.38 14.65
C LYS A 154 -0.91 -6.14 14.31
N TRP A 155 -2.21 -6.37 14.13
CA TRP A 155 -3.26 -5.36 14.20
C TRP A 155 -3.60 -5.08 15.67
N ASP A 156 -3.71 -3.80 16.07
CA ASP A 156 -4.13 -3.44 17.43
C ASP A 156 -5.66 -3.51 17.57
N ALA A 157 -6.16 -4.61 18.14
CA ALA A 157 -7.59 -4.85 18.30
C ALA A 157 -8.28 -3.78 19.16
N SER A 158 -7.58 -3.15 20.11
CA SER A 158 -8.15 -2.09 20.92
C SER A 158 -8.40 -0.83 20.11
N TYR A 159 -7.49 -0.50 19.19
CA TYR A 159 -7.66 0.60 18.25
C TYR A 159 -8.86 0.37 17.33
N PHE A 160 -8.92 -0.76 16.63
CA PHE A 160 -10.02 -1.09 15.72
C PHE A 160 -11.38 -1.06 16.41
N ARG A 161 -11.46 -1.57 17.67
CA ARG A 161 -12.68 -1.50 18.47
C ARG A 161 -13.07 -0.06 18.81
N GLN A 162 -12.12 0.77 19.22
CA GLN A 162 -12.42 2.16 19.59
C GLN A 162 -12.87 3.02 18.43
N ILE A 163 -12.35 2.76 17.23
CA ILE A 163 -12.78 3.48 16.01
C ILE A 163 -14.05 2.89 15.38
N GLY A 164 -14.53 1.71 15.85
CA GLY A 164 -15.73 1.03 15.34
C GLY A 164 -15.50 0.24 14.06
N LEU A 165 -14.30 -0.30 13.87
CA LEU A 165 -13.89 -1.14 12.73
C LEU A 165 -13.43 -2.54 13.16
N GLU A 166 -13.85 -3.03 14.31
CA GLU A 166 -13.48 -4.33 14.87
C GLU A 166 -13.84 -5.52 13.97
N ASP A 167 -14.89 -5.40 13.17
CA ASP A 167 -15.32 -6.39 12.18
C ASP A 167 -14.31 -6.65 11.07
N LEU A 168 -13.37 -5.73 10.84
CA LEU A 168 -12.26 -5.95 9.91
C LEU A 168 -11.22 -6.95 10.42
N LEU A 169 -11.16 -7.19 11.72
CA LEU A 169 -10.25 -8.16 12.34
C LEU A 169 -10.82 -9.57 12.42
N GLU A 170 -12.09 -9.78 12.04
CA GLU A 170 -12.68 -11.10 11.94
C GLU A 170 -11.91 -11.97 10.92
N HIS A 171 -11.94 -13.28 11.14
CA HIS A 171 -11.27 -14.26 10.27
C HIS A 171 -9.79 -13.95 10.02
N ASP A 172 -9.07 -13.57 11.09
CA ASP A 172 -7.64 -13.18 11.05
C ASP A 172 -7.37 -11.99 10.12
N ALA A 173 -8.22 -10.98 10.18
CA ALA A 173 -8.12 -9.78 9.37
C ALA A 173 -8.11 -10.03 7.84
N ALA A 174 -8.77 -11.10 7.38
CA ALA A 174 -8.73 -11.56 5.99
C ALA A 174 -9.08 -10.46 4.97
N LYS A 175 -9.95 -9.51 5.33
CA LYS A 175 -10.32 -8.41 4.42
C LYS A 175 -9.24 -7.36 4.23
N ILE A 176 -8.38 -7.15 5.22
CA ILE A 176 -7.36 -6.08 5.24
C ILE A 176 -5.93 -6.60 5.22
N GLY A 177 -5.73 -7.89 5.46
CA GLY A 177 -4.42 -8.56 5.38
C GLY A 177 -4.20 -9.54 6.52
N ARG A 178 -4.37 -10.83 6.21
CA ARG A 178 -4.02 -11.93 7.11
C ARG A 178 -2.52 -12.12 7.16
N TYR A 179 -1.87 -12.04 6.01
CA TYR A 179 -0.45 -12.22 5.84
C TYR A 179 0.19 -10.89 5.43
N VAL A 180 1.22 -10.51 6.15
CA VAL A 180 2.01 -9.30 5.88
C VAL A 180 3.45 -9.73 5.72
N LYS A 181 4.10 -9.29 4.64
CA LYS A 181 5.51 -9.59 4.34
C LYS A 181 6.29 -8.33 4.00
N THR A 182 7.59 -8.43 4.19
CA THR A 182 8.53 -7.37 3.81
C THR A 182 8.56 -7.19 2.28
N MET A 183 8.65 -5.92 1.84
CA MET A 183 8.78 -5.61 0.43
C MET A 183 9.98 -6.34 -0.21
N GLY A 184 9.83 -6.76 -1.45
CA GLY A 184 10.85 -7.50 -2.19
C GLY A 184 10.83 -9.01 -1.98
N GLU A 185 10.14 -9.55 -0.96
CA GLU A 185 9.97 -10.99 -0.80
C GLU A 185 9.11 -11.59 -1.92
N PRO A 186 9.38 -12.83 -2.34
CA PRO A 186 8.60 -13.46 -3.41
C PRO A 186 7.17 -13.81 -2.95
N LEU A 187 6.21 -13.64 -3.87
CA LEU A 187 4.80 -13.95 -3.69
C LEU A 187 4.39 -15.23 -4.41
N GLY A 188 3.77 -16.14 -3.68
CA GLY A 188 3.14 -17.36 -4.19
C GLY A 188 4.02 -18.12 -5.16
N HIS A 189 3.46 -18.47 -6.33
CA HIS A 189 4.16 -19.12 -7.42
C HIS A 189 4.59 -18.16 -8.55
N GLY A 190 4.66 -16.86 -8.24
CA GLY A 190 4.92 -15.81 -9.23
C GLY A 190 3.69 -15.49 -10.09
N LEU A 191 3.95 -15.00 -11.29
CA LEU A 191 2.91 -14.50 -12.20
C LEU A 191 1.94 -15.62 -12.60
N SER A 192 0.65 -15.41 -12.37
CA SER A 192 -0.41 -16.36 -12.75
C SER A 192 -0.48 -16.52 -14.27
N ALA A 193 -1.00 -17.67 -14.75
CA ALA A 193 -1.17 -17.91 -16.19
C ALA A 193 -2.04 -16.82 -16.85
N ARG A 194 -3.07 -16.33 -16.16
CA ARG A 194 -3.95 -15.27 -16.64
C ARG A 194 -3.18 -13.96 -16.78
N ALA A 195 -2.51 -13.51 -15.72
CA ALA A 195 -1.77 -12.25 -15.73
C ALA A 195 -0.60 -12.29 -16.72
N ALA A 196 0.09 -13.43 -16.84
CA ALA A 196 1.14 -13.64 -17.82
C ALA A 196 0.61 -13.44 -19.26
N SER A 197 -0.53 -14.05 -19.59
CA SER A 197 -1.20 -13.85 -20.88
C SER A 197 -1.61 -12.41 -21.11
N GLU A 198 -2.14 -11.72 -20.08
CA GLU A 198 -2.53 -10.31 -20.14
C GLU A 198 -1.32 -9.37 -20.33
N MET A 199 -0.15 -9.70 -19.81
CA MET A 199 1.09 -8.90 -19.90
C MET A 199 2.02 -9.30 -21.05
N GLY A 200 1.80 -10.44 -21.70
CA GLY A 200 2.74 -10.99 -22.70
C GLY A 200 4.02 -11.56 -22.09
N LEU A 201 3.96 -12.07 -20.86
CA LEU A 201 5.06 -12.64 -20.11
C LEU A 201 4.88 -14.17 -19.90
N ILE A 202 5.82 -14.77 -19.18
CA ILE A 202 5.81 -16.21 -18.90
C ILE A 202 5.15 -16.49 -17.54
N PRO A 203 4.20 -17.44 -17.42
CA PRO A 203 3.68 -17.88 -16.13
C PRO A 203 4.81 -18.32 -15.19
N GLY A 204 4.70 -17.98 -13.91
CA GLY A 204 5.72 -18.28 -12.92
C GLY A 204 6.89 -17.29 -12.88
N THR A 205 6.93 -16.25 -13.74
CA THR A 205 7.87 -15.15 -13.55
C THR A 205 7.72 -14.60 -12.13
N ALA A 206 8.82 -14.49 -11.39
CA ALA A 206 8.79 -14.10 -9.98
C ALA A 206 8.10 -12.72 -9.81
N VAL A 207 7.23 -12.61 -8.82
CA VAL A 207 6.61 -11.34 -8.42
C VAL A 207 6.94 -11.09 -6.97
N SER A 208 7.41 -9.89 -6.65
CA SER A 208 7.73 -9.51 -5.28
C SER A 208 6.57 -8.83 -4.56
N VAL A 209 6.61 -8.86 -3.23
CA VAL A 209 5.81 -7.97 -2.38
C VAL A 209 6.07 -6.52 -2.78
N SER A 210 5.00 -5.75 -2.89
CA SER A 210 4.98 -4.37 -3.38
C SER A 210 5.57 -3.35 -2.40
N ILE A 211 5.71 -2.13 -2.89
CA ILE A 211 6.12 -0.95 -2.09
C ILE A 211 5.29 0.26 -2.53
N ILE A 212 5.15 1.26 -1.68
CA ILE A 212 4.58 2.57 -2.05
C ILE A 212 5.58 3.30 -2.97
N ASP A 213 5.11 3.97 -4.01
CA ASP A 213 5.93 4.64 -5.04
C ASP A 213 6.96 5.62 -4.47
N ALA A 214 6.56 6.50 -3.57
CA ALA A 214 7.46 7.43 -2.89
C ALA A 214 8.53 6.69 -2.04
N HIS A 215 8.17 5.54 -1.45
CA HIS A 215 9.10 4.71 -0.69
C HIS A 215 10.06 3.94 -1.60
N ALA A 216 9.62 3.52 -2.79
CA ALA A 216 10.51 2.97 -3.81
C ALA A 216 11.56 4.00 -4.25
N GLY A 217 11.12 5.24 -4.51
CA GLY A 217 12.01 6.37 -4.78
C GLY A 217 12.99 6.65 -3.63
N THR A 218 12.52 6.53 -2.39
CA THR A 218 13.34 6.70 -1.18
C THR A 218 14.40 5.61 -1.08
N LEU A 219 14.04 4.35 -1.30
CA LEU A 219 14.97 3.22 -1.30
C LEU A 219 16.08 3.43 -2.34
N GLY A 220 15.72 3.82 -3.57
CA GLY A 220 16.68 4.12 -4.62
C GLY A 220 17.60 5.28 -4.28
N THR A 221 17.07 6.35 -3.69
CA THR A 221 17.82 7.56 -3.33
C THR A 221 18.79 7.30 -2.18
N LEU A 222 18.30 6.67 -1.09
CA LEU A 222 19.12 6.38 0.09
C LEU A 222 20.18 5.32 -0.21
N GLY A 223 19.86 4.32 -1.05
CA GLY A 223 20.75 3.23 -1.43
C GLY A 223 21.79 3.61 -2.49
N ALA A 224 21.68 4.80 -3.10
CA ALA A 224 22.63 5.23 -4.12
C ALA A 224 24.05 5.29 -3.54
N SER A 225 24.99 4.59 -4.21
CA SER A 225 26.41 4.64 -3.86
C SER A 225 26.94 6.04 -4.15
N GLY A 226 27.69 6.62 -3.21
CA GLY A 226 28.48 7.80 -3.49
C GLY A 226 29.58 7.51 -4.52
N VAL A 227 30.15 8.56 -5.10
CA VAL A 227 31.26 8.48 -6.08
C VAL A 227 32.47 7.70 -5.52
N SER A 228 32.59 7.61 -4.19
CA SER A 228 33.67 6.93 -3.46
C SER A 228 33.47 5.43 -3.25
N GLY A 229 32.29 4.86 -3.58
CA GLY A 229 31.98 3.45 -3.28
C GLY A 229 31.84 3.12 -1.79
N GLU A 230 31.72 4.12 -0.92
CA GLU A 230 31.52 3.93 0.51
C GLU A 230 30.16 3.30 0.80
N VAL A 231 30.12 2.45 1.84
CA VAL A 231 28.87 1.89 2.36
C VAL A 231 27.97 3.04 2.83
N ALA A 232 26.71 3.02 2.42
CA ALA A 232 25.76 4.07 2.79
C ALA A 232 25.54 4.10 4.31
N ASP A 233 25.83 5.24 4.93
CA ASP A 233 25.41 5.54 6.30
C ASP A 233 23.99 6.12 6.23
N PHE A 234 23.00 5.26 6.45
CA PHE A 234 21.58 5.62 6.31
C PHE A 234 21.12 6.64 7.36
N ASP A 235 21.74 6.68 8.55
CA ASP A 235 21.40 7.64 9.61
C ASP A 235 21.77 9.08 9.24
N ARG A 236 22.59 9.27 8.18
CA ARG A 236 23.08 10.57 7.71
C ARG A 236 22.54 10.98 6.34
N ARG A 237 21.54 10.26 5.84
CA ARG A 237 20.92 10.52 4.53
C ARG A 237 19.46 10.87 4.68
N ILE A 238 19.00 11.77 3.83
CA ILE A 238 17.59 12.11 3.64
C ILE A 238 17.26 11.99 2.16
N ALA A 239 16.16 11.36 1.83
CA ALA A 239 15.61 11.35 0.49
C ALA A 239 14.59 12.47 0.34
N LEU A 240 14.71 13.23 -0.76
CA LEU A 240 13.74 14.24 -1.17
C LEU A 240 12.99 13.72 -2.40
N ILE A 241 11.73 13.40 -2.22
CA ILE A 241 10.85 12.90 -3.29
C ILE A 241 9.99 14.07 -3.74
N GLY A 242 10.41 14.72 -4.82
CA GLY A 242 9.81 15.95 -5.32
C GLY A 242 8.76 15.70 -6.40
N GLY A 243 7.59 16.32 -6.26
CA GLY A 243 6.49 16.38 -7.22
C GLY A 243 5.72 17.68 -7.03
N THR A 244 4.39 17.65 -7.14
CA THR A 244 3.52 18.77 -6.76
C THR A 244 3.63 19.07 -5.26
N SER A 245 3.82 18.04 -4.46
CA SER A 245 4.28 18.10 -3.07
C SER A 245 5.65 17.45 -2.95
N THR A 246 6.33 17.63 -1.81
CA THR A 246 7.65 17.06 -1.58
C THR A 246 7.65 16.28 -0.29
N GLY A 247 7.92 14.96 -0.37
CA GLY A 247 8.17 14.11 0.77
C GLY A 247 9.65 14.21 1.20
N HIS A 248 9.88 14.33 2.50
CA HIS A 248 11.21 14.31 3.11
C HIS A 248 11.31 13.03 3.93
N MET A 249 12.10 12.07 3.50
CA MET A 249 12.13 10.73 4.09
C MET A 249 13.50 10.40 4.66
N ALA A 250 13.53 10.08 5.95
CA ALA A 250 14.73 9.67 6.66
C ALA A 250 14.49 8.34 7.38
N ILE A 251 15.52 7.48 7.42
CA ILE A 251 15.45 6.21 8.15
C ILE A 251 16.46 6.18 9.29
N SER A 252 16.16 5.43 10.35
CA SER A 252 17.01 5.28 11.52
C SER A 252 16.87 3.88 12.14
N LYS A 253 17.90 3.42 12.85
CA LYS A 253 17.85 2.12 13.56
C LYS A 253 16.86 2.14 14.72
N GLU A 254 16.74 3.27 15.40
CA GLU A 254 15.83 3.44 16.54
C GLU A 254 14.60 4.27 16.13
N PRO A 255 13.42 4.00 16.72
CA PRO A 255 12.21 4.78 16.42
C PRO A 255 12.37 6.24 16.90
N ARG A 256 12.01 7.19 16.06
CA ARG A 256 12.03 8.61 16.38
C ARG A 256 10.60 9.17 16.34
N PHE A 257 10.05 9.45 17.52
CA PHE A 257 8.72 10.04 17.67
C PHE A 257 8.81 11.56 17.55
N ILE A 258 8.41 12.09 16.39
CA ILE A 258 8.51 13.53 16.10
C ILE A 258 7.10 14.04 15.80
N GLY A 259 6.58 14.92 16.66
CA GLY A 259 5.23 15.48 16.49
C GLY A 259 5.07 16.19 15.14
N GLY A 260 4.04 15.81 14.38
CA GLY A 260 3.75 16.39 13.07
C GLY A 260 4.58 15.83 11.90
N VAL A 261 5.45 14.85 12.17
CA VAL A 261 6.19 14.08 11.15
C VAL A 261 5.63 12.66 11.15
N TRP A 262 5.21 12.16 10.01
CA TRP A 262 4.64 10.82 9.90
C TRP A 262 5.67 9.74 10.24
N GLY A 263 5.19 8.69 10.89
CA GLY A 263 6.04 7.63 11.45
C GLY A 263 6.21 7.77 12.97
N PRO A 264 7.13 7.01 13.56
CA PRO A 264 8.09 6.10 12.91
C PRO A 264 7.43 4.82 12.38
N TYR A 265 7.70 4.49 11.11
CA TYR A 265 7.16 3.31 10.43
C TYR A 265 8.23 2.20 10.38
N TYR A 266 7.96 1.06 11.01
CA TYR A 266 8.92 -0.05 11.08
C TYR A 266 9.02 -0.79 9.74
N SER A 267 10.23 -0.95 9.23
CA SER A 267 10.56 -1.68 8.00
C SER A 267 9.79 -1.23 6.77
N ALA A 268 9.42 0.05 6.70
CA ALA A 268 8.62 0.58 5.58
C ALA A 268 9.40 0.78 4.27
N VAL A 269 10.72 0.99 4.36
CA VAL A 269 11.62 1.21 3.20
C VAL A 269 12.78 0.24 3.21
N LEU A 270 13.39 0.03 4.37
CA LEU A 270 14.50 -0.90 4.55
C LEU A 270 14.19 -1.79 5.76
N PRO A 271 14.36 -3.12 5.65
CA PRO A 271 14.13 -4.03 6.77
C PRO A 271 14.87 -3.61 8.04
N GLU A 272 14.21 -3.71 9.19
CA GLU A 272 14.74 -3.37 10.52
C GLU A 272 15.08 -1.89 10.74
N TYR A 273 14.71 -0.99 9.83
CA TYR A 273 14.82 0.45 10.02
C TYR A 273 13.44 1.09 10.22
N TRP A 274 13.43 2.22 10.89
CA TRP A 274 12.27 3.07 11.09
C TRP A 274 12.29 4.24 10.13
N LEU A 275 11.18 4.48 9.46
CA LEU A 275 11.02 5.60 8.53
C LEU A 275 10.25 6.73 9.21
N ASN A 276 10.72 7.97 9.02
CA ASN A 276 9.96 9.20 9.24
C ASN A 276 9.79 9.94 7.91
N GLU A 277 8.56 10.42 7.68
CA GLU A 277 8.12 11.08 6.43
C GLU A 277 7.56 12.48 6.69
#